data_658802ab349ad23a4e986fea17d2069f
#
_entry.id   658802ab349ad23a4e986fea17d2069f
#
_cell.length_a   1.000
_cell.length_b   1.000
_cell.length_c   1.000
_cell.angle_alpha   90.00
_cell.angle_beta   90.00
_cell.angle_gamma   90.00
#
_symmetry.space_group_name_H-M   'P 1'
#
loop_
_entity.id
_entity.type
_entity.pdbx_description
1 polymer ?
#
loop_
_entity_poly.entity_id
_entity_poly.type
_entity_poly.pdbx_seq_one_letter_code
_entity_poly.pdbx_strand_id
1 'polypeptide(L)'
;MVLQGFWLYDCVEGSIALEDLRTARAVRRALIEAYGDAVWADIDGLMRTILYDRTTPDSTYCRFYFNQIAESSDGWMNAAEWKACLSEGDPIRDGDMIAIGFDGSVRNDATGIVGVRMRDAKLFVIAVWQRPENAPEDWEVDALAVEAAIDEAFRRYRVLWVYCDPPYFQEAIGRWAIKHGTDIVFEFWTNKITRTVQAIERFRSAVTSRDLKHDGDKRLTTHVLNAVKREVPQGSSTGVLIQKENPKSKRKIDLAMCGVLALEARADAIADGRMKIRRARVVGF
;
A
#
# COMPACT_ATOMS: atom_id res chain seq x y z
N MET A 1 43.10 13.59 11.67
CA MET A 1 42.62 12.37 12.36
C MET A 1 41.15 12.58 12.59
N VAL A 2 40.29 11.98 11.75
CA VAL A 2 38.83 12.10 11.82
C VAL A 2 38.36 11.05 12.82
N LEU A 3 37.84 11.46 13.96
CA LEU A 3 37.21 10.56 14.92
C LEU A 3 35.91 10.06 14.28
N GLN A 4 35.86 8.80 13.92
CA GLN A 4 34.61 8.11 13.59
C GLN A 4 33.77 8.06 14.88
N GLY A 5 32.69 8.84 14.93
CA GLY A 5 31.72 8.75 16.03
C GLY A 5 30.95 7.45 15.94
N PHE A 6 31.05 6.61 16.96
CA PHE A 6 30.17 5.47 17.15
C PHE A 6 28.85 5.97 17.69
N TRP A 7 27.73 5.67 17.03
CA TRP A 7 26.41 5.85 17.60
C TRP A 7 26.05 4.63 18.41
N LEU A 8 25.93 4.78 19.72
CA LEU A 8 25.36 3.75 20.57
C LEU A 8 23.84 3.98 20.59
N TYR A 9 23.07 3.03 20.07
CA TYR A 9 21.63 2.99 20.22
C TYR A 9 21.33 1.94 21.30
N ASP A 10 20.86 2.40 22.44
CA ASP A 10 20.39 1.57 23.53
C ASP A 10 18.89 1.83 23.70
N CYS A 11 18.08 0.79 23.49
CA CYS A 11 16.63 0.88 23.59
C CYS A 11 16.11 -0.38 24.28
N VAL A 12 15.52 -0.21 25.44
CA VAL A 12 14.85 -1.29 26.16
C VAL A 12 13.36 -1.24 25.85
N GLU A 13 12.80 -2.34 25.34
CA GLU A 13 11.38 -2.48 25.06
C GLU A 13 10.63 -2.98 26.30
N GLY A 14 9.50 -2.34 26.63
CA GLY A 14 8.57 -2.85 27.64
C GLY A 14 7.67 -3.93 27.03
N SER A 15 7.70 -5.14 27.59
CA SER A 15 6.92 -6.29 27.09
C SER A 15 5.44 -6.19 27.46
N ILE A 16 4.58 -5.73 26.52
CA ILE A 16 3.12 -5.66 26.70
C ILE A 16 2.41 -5.99 25.37
N ALA A 17 1.31 -6.77 25.46
CA ALA A 17 0.42 -7.01 24.36
C ALA A 17 -0.66 -5.90 24.29
N LEU A 18 -1.21 -5.61 23.09
CA LEU A 18 -2.23 -4.57 22.93
C LEU A 18 -3.47 -4.81 23.81
N GLU A 19 -3.91 -6.06 23.92
CA GLU A 19 -5.03 -6.45 24.79
C GLU A 19 -4.79 -6.22 26.28
N ASP A 20 -3.54 -6.15 26.70
CA ASP A 20 -3.15 -5.94 28.10
C ASP A 20 -3.00 -4.47 28.47
N LEU A 21 -3.10 -3.52 27.54
CA LEU A 21 -2.95 -2.07 27.77
C LEU A 21 -3.99 -1.47 28.73
N ARG A 22 -5.02 -2.23 29.09
CA ARG A 22 -6.04 -1.82 30.08
C ARG A 22 -5.87 -2.55 31.41
N THR A 23 -4.83 -3.37 31.56
CA THR A 23 -4.50 -4.10 32.78
C THR A 23 -3.42 -3.35 33.57
N ALA A 24 -3.77 -2.72 34.66
CA ALA A 24 -2.85 -1.88 35.45
C ALA A 24 -1.52 -2.58 35.82
N ARG A 25 -1.57 -3.87 36.17
CA ARG A 25 -0.38 -4.65 36.49
C ARG A 25 0.53 -4.86 35.29
N ALA A 26 -0.02 -5.14 34.09
CA ALA A 26 0.74 -5.34 32.88
C ALA A 26 1.40 -4.03 32.43
N VAL A 27 0.63 -2.93 32.40
CA VAL A 27 1.11 -1.58 32.05
C VAL A 27 2.25 -1.16 32.98
N ARG A 28 2.10 -1.31 34.30
CA ARG A 28 3.14 -0.95 35.27
C ARG A 28 4.43 -1.74 35.05
N ARG A 29 4.34 -3.05 34.85
CA ARG A 29 5.50 -3.91 34.60
C ARG A 29 6.23 -3.45 33.32
N ALA A 30 5.52 -3.26 32.22
CA ALA A 30 6.11 -2.87 30.95
C ALA A 30 6.72 -1.46 30.98
N LEU A 31 6.13 -0.52 31.73
CA LEU A 31 6.74 0.79 31.95
C LEU A 31 8.04 0.68 32.76
N ILE A 32 8.08 -0.13 33.81
CA ILE A 32 9.29 -0.35 34.58
C ILE A 32 10.39 -1.00 33.73
N GLU A 33 10.02 -1.96 32.86
CA GLU A 33 10.95 -2.55 31.88
C GLU A 33 11.49 -1.50 30.90
N ALA A 34 10.60 -0.70 30.26
CA ALA A 34 10.98 0.28 29.24
C ALA A 34 11.81 1.44 29.78
N TYR A 35 11.48 1.92 30.98
CA TYR A 35 12.16 3.07 31.62
C TYR A 35 13.39 2.68 32.43
N GLY A 36 13.56 1.39 32.76
CA GLY A 36 14.74 0.88 33.43
C GLY A 36 15.08 1.65 34.71
N ASP A 37 16.25 2.28 34.73
CA ASP A 37 16.78 3.09 35.83
C ASP A 37 16.45 4.59 35.75
N ALA A 38 15.55 4.99 34.82
CA ALA A 38 15.10 6.39 34.65
C ALA A 38 14.23 6.84 35.86
N VAL A 39 14.88 7.07 37.00
CA VAL A 39 14.23 7.41 38.30
C VAL A 39 13.40 8.68 38.28
N TRP A 40 13.58 9.54 37.29
CA TRP A 40 12.80 10.77 37.06
C TRP A 40 11.45 10.52 36.37
N ALA A 41 11.21 9.32 35.85
CA ALA A 41 9.96 9.01 35.14
C ALA A 41 8.79 8.84 36.13
N ASP A 42 7.72 9.60 35.91
CA ASP A 42 6.46 9.44 36.69
C ASP A 42 5.66 8.24 36.15
N ILE A 43 6.06 7.05 36.56
CA ILE A 43 5.42 5.79 36.14
C ILE A 43 3.93 5.79 36.49
N ASP A 44 3.52 6.34 37.62
CA ASP A 44 2.12 6.36 38.04
C ASP A 44 1.30 7.37 37.21
N GLY A 45 1.90 8.48 36.82
CA GLY A 45 1.31 9.43 35.86
C GLY A 45 1.13 8.84 34.48
N LEU A 46 2.16 8.18 33.96
CA LEU A 46 2.10 7.46 32.67
C LEU A 46 1.04 6.34 32.68
N MET A 47 0.97 5.57 33.77
CA MET A 47 -0.08 4.57 33.97
C MET A 47 -1.48 5.16 33.87
N ARG A 48 -1.73 6.28 34.59
CA ARG A 48 -3.02 6.95 34.54
C ARG A 48 -3.37 7.36 33.10
N THR A 49 -2.43 7.95 32.38
CA THR A 49 -2.63 8.32 30.98
C THR A 49 -3.03 7.13 30.13
N ILE A 50 -2.26 6.03 30.16
CA ILE A 50 -2.50 4.84 29.34
C ILE A 50 -3.84 4.17 29.68
N LEU A 51 -4.18 4.06 30.97
CA LEU A 51 -5.37 3.34 31.42
C LEU A 51 -6.68 4.10 31.16
N TYR A 52 -6.66 5.43 31.20
CA TYR A 52 -7.88 6.24 31.19
C TYR A 52 -8.08 7.08 29.91
N ASP A 53 -7.01 7.41 29.17
CA ASP A 53 -7.16 8.07 27.90
C ASP A 53 -7.72 7.08 26.86
N ARG A 54 -8.82 7.49 26.19
CA ARG A 54 -9.51 6.74 25.15
C ARG A 54 -9.40 7.43 23.78
N THR A 55 -8.70 8.54 23.71
CA THR A 55 -8.56 9.34 22.49
C THR A 55 -7.29 8.99 21.72
N THR A 56 -6.27 8.52 22.40
CA THR A 56 -5.00 8.11 21.81
C THR A 56 -5.04 6.64 21.40
N PRO A 57 -4.67 6.30 20.14
CA PRO A 57 -4.58 4.92 19.69
C PRO A 57 -3.62 4.08 20.55
N ASP A 58 -3.99 2.83 20.85
CA ASP A 58 -3.20 1.93 21.69
C ASP A 58 -1.79 1.68 21.14
N SER A 59 -1.63 1.62 19.81
CA SER A 59 -0.33 1.54 19.13
C SER A 59 0.61 2.73 19.42
N THR A 60 0.03 3.90 19.68
CA THR A 60 0.79 5.10 20.05
C THR A 60 1.46 4.91 21.41
N TYR A 61 0.75 4.32 22.39
CA TYR A 61 1.33 3.98 23.68
C TYR A 61 2.47 2.97 23.54
N CYS A 62 2.28 1.92 22.73
CA CYS A 62 3.31 0.93 22.47
C CYS A 62 4.59 1.56 21.91
N ARG A 63 4.47 2.48 20.97
CA ARG A 63 5.62 3.15 20.33
C ARG A 63 6.32 4.13 21.24
N PHE A 64 5.57 4.98 21.93
CA PHE A 64 6.15 6.14 22.63
C PHE A 64 6.44 5.90 24.12
N TYR A 65 5.76 4.94 24.72
CA TYR A 65 5.94 4.66 26.15
C TYR A 65 6.58 3.31 26.43
N PHE A 66 6.48 2.36 25.48
CA PHE A 66 7.07 1.03 25.67
C PHE A 66 8.20 0.73 24.69
N ASN A 67 8.59 1.70 23.84
CA ASN A 67 9.62 1.56 22.81
C ASN A 67 9.38 0.38 21.86
N GLN A 68 8.16 -0.14 21.80
CA GLN A 68 7.83 -1.26 20.94
C GLN A 68 7.67 -0.79 19.48
N ILE A 69 8.13 -1.62 18.57
CA ILE A 69 7.73 -1.53 17.16
C ILE A 69 6.31 -2.08 17.10
N ALA A 70 5.32 -1.30 17.58
CA ALA A 70 3.93 -1.68 17.44
C ALA A 70 3.55 -1.59 15.95
N GLU A 71 3.06 -2.70 15.38
CA GLU A 71 2.28 -2.62 14.17
C GLU A 71 1.11 -1.66 14.48
N SER A 72 0.98 -0.60 13.69
CA SER A 72 -0.09 0.36 13.89
C SER A 72 -1.42 -0.41 13.86
N SER A 73 -2.24 -0.29 14.91
CA SER A 73 -3.62 -0.82 14.89
C SER A 73 -4.42 -0.24 13.72
N ASP A 74 -3.95 0.89 13.18
CA ASP A 74 -4.50 1.58 12.04
C ASP A 74 -3.86 1.15 10.73
N GLY A 75 -2.87 0.24 10.75
CA GLY A 75 -2.27 -0.32 9.54
C GLY A 75 -3.35 -0.95 8.65
N TRP A 76 -3.33 -0.59 7.37
CA TRP A 76 -4.29 -1.15 6.41
C TRP A 76 -4.07 -2.65 6.17
N MET A 77 -2.80 -3.06 6.11
CA MET A 77 -2.42 -4.44 5.77
C MET A 77 -1.56 -5.04 6.88
N ASN A 78 -1.89 -6.26 7.29
CA ASN A 78 -1.05 -7.04 8.18
C ASN A 78 0.15 -7.61 7.42
N ALA A 79 1.36 -7.45 7.97
CA ALA A 79 2.59 -7.88 7.31
C ALA A 79 2.66 -9.41 7.08
N ALA A 80 2.11 -10.21 7.99
CA ALA A 80 2.08 -11.66 7.86
C ALA A 80 1.10 -12.11 6.76
N GLU A 81 -0.09 -11.47 6.66
CA GLU A 81 -1.06 -11.74 5.60
C GLU A 81 -0.48 -11.37 4.23
N TRP A 82 0.15 -10.18 4.12
CA TRP A 82 0.82 -9.77 2.89
C TRP A 82 1.92 -10.74 2.49
N LYS A 83 2.80 -11.09 3.42
CA LYS A 83 3.87 -12.08 3.19
C LYS A 83 3.35 -13.44 2.74
N ALA A 84 2.19 -13.87 3.22
CA ALA A 84 1.57 -15.13 2.82
C ALA A 84 1.12 -15.16 1.34
N CYS A 85 1.00 -13.98 0.70
CA CYS A 85 0.70 -13.81 -0.72
C CYS A 85 1.95 -13.80 -1.61
N LEU A 86 3.15 -13.89 -1.04
CA LEU A 86 4.41 -13.93 -1.79
C LEU A 86 4.47 -15.15 -2.72
N SER A 87 4.81 -14.93 -3.97
CA SER A 87 4.97 -15.96 -4.98
C SER A 87 6.19 -15.66 -5.85
N GLU A 88 7.36 -16.14 -5.44
CA GLU A 88 8.62 -15.92 -6.15
C GLU A 88 8.72 -16.73 -7.46
N GLY A 89 8.07 -17.90 -7.50
CA GLY A 89 8.01 -18.72 -8.71
C GLY A 89 7.15 -18.11 -9.81
N ASP A 90 7.26 -18.62 -11.02
CA ASP A 90 6.47 -18.24 -12.19
C ASP A 90 6.52 -16.71 -12.49
N PRO A 91 7.64 -16.20 -12.99
CA PRO A 91 7.82 -14.78 -13.27
C PRO A 91 6.84 -14.27 -14.33
N ILE A 92 6.57 -12.96 -14.30
CA ILE A 92 5.80 -12.29 -15.36
C ILE A 92 6.63 -12.31 -16.64
N ARG A 93 6.02 -12.69 -17.75
CA ARG A 93 6.67 -12.85 -19.06
C ARG A 93 6.07 -11.91 -20.09
N ASP A 94 6.85 -11.58 -21.10
CA ASP A 94 6.34 -10.86 -22.25
C ASP A 94 5.20 -11.66 -22.91
N GLY A 95 4.13 -10.96 -23.30
CA GLY A 95 2.91 -11.56 -23.81
C GLY A 95 1.90 -12.02 -22.75
N ASP A 96 2.22 -11.98 -21.45
CA ASP A 96 1.24 -12.25 -20.40
C ASP A 96 0.07 -11.26 -20.51
N MET A 97 -1.15 -11.77 -20.28
CA MET A 97 -2.33 -10.91 -20.16
C MET A 97 -2.31 -10.23 -18.79
N ILE A 98 -2.39 -8.90 -18.81
CA ILE A 98 -2.36 -8.09 -17.58
C ILE A 98 -3.46 -7.02 -17.57
N ALA A 99 -3.77 -6.54 -16.37
CA ALA A 99 -4.40 -5.25 -16.17
C ALA A 99 -3.42 -4.33 -15.41
N ILE A 100 -3.63 -3.02 -15.48
CA ILE A 100 -2.71 -2.02 -14.94
C ILE A 100 -3.48 -1.04 -14.05
N GLY A 101 -2.85 -0.61 -12.96
CA GLY A 101 -3.24 0.54 -12.15
C GLY A 101 -2.14 1.59 -12.17
N PHE A 102 -2.54 2.83 -12.39
CA PHE A 102 -1.70 4.01 -12.41
C PHE A 102 -2.20 5.04 -11.39
N ASP A 103 -1.28 5.54 -10.60
CA ASP A 103 -1.49 6.67 -9.68
C ASP A 103 -0.30 7.61 -9.79
N GLY A 104 -0.55 8.89 -10.07
CA GLY A 104 0.47 9.86 -10.41
C GLY A 104 0.46 11.11 -9.55
N SER A 105 1.64 11.53 -9.14
CA SER A 105 1.91 12.81 -8.48
C SER A 105 3.07 13.52 -9.16
N VAL A 106 2.99 14.84 -9.28
CA VAL A 106 4.03 15.61 -10.00
C VAL A 106 5.25 15.87 -9.11
N ARG A 107 5.10 16.15 -7.82
CA ARG A 107 6.20 16.65 -6.98
C ARG A 107 6.48 15.89 -5.70
N ASN A 108 5.47 15.68 -4.88
CA ASN A 108 5.69 15.27 -3.49
C ASN A 108 5.48 13.78 -3.24
N ASP A 109 4.60 13.15 -3.99
CA ASP A 109 4.26 11.74 -3.85
C ASP A 109 4.92 10.92 -4.94
N ALA A 110 4.84 9.60 -4.83
CA ALA A 110 5.37 8.76 -5.87
C ALA A 110 4.39 8.70 -7.05
N THR A 111 4.93 8.56 -8.25
CA THR A 111 4.16 8.15 -9.44
C THR A 111 4.44 6.68 -9.68
N GLY A 112 3.40 5.88 -9.82
CA GLY A 112 3.55 4.43 -9.91
C GLY A 112 2.71 3.79 -11.00
N ILE A 113 3.21 2.67 -11.50
CA ILE A 113 2.52 1.77 -12.43
C ILE A 113 2.66 0.37 -11.89
N VAL A 114 1.54 -0.25 -11.52
CA VAL A 114 1.50 -1.64 -11.07
C VAL A 114 0.69 -2.46 -12.05
N GLY A 115 1.25 -3.58 -12.47
CA GLY A 115 0.56 -4.58 -13.27
C GLY A 115 -0.01 -5.70 -12.39
N VAL A 116 -1.10 -6.29 -12.84
CA VAL A 116 -1.63 -7.54 -12.28
C VAL A 116 -1.84 -8.55 -13.39
N ARG A 117 -1.28 -9.73 -13.23
CA ARG A 117 -1.48 -10.81 -14.20
C ARG A 117 -2.90 -11.37 -14.12
N MET A 118 -3.55 -11.51 -15.28
CA MET A 118 -4.96 -11.87 -15.34
C MET A 118 -5.27 -13.27 -14.77
N ARG A 119 -4.42 -14.27 -15.03
CA ARG A 119 -4.71 -15.67 -14.72
C ARG A 119 -4.71 -15.99 -13.22
N ASP A 120 -3.91 -15.29 -12.41
CA ASP A 120 -3.67 -15.65 -11.00
C ASP A 120 -3.56 -14.45 -10.05
N ALA A 121 -3.93 -13.25 -10.52
CA ALA A 121 -3.88 -12.01 -9.76
C ALA A 121 -2.49 -11.70 -9.16
N LYS A 122 -1.39 -12.06 -9.85
CA LYS A 122 -0.04 -11.75 -9.40
C LYS A 122 0.31 -10.30 -9.71
N LEU A 123 0.50 -9.50 -8.65
CA LEU A 123 0.95 -8.11 -8.72
C LEU A 123 2.45 -8.03 -8.96
N PHE A 124 2.87 -7.02 -9.72
CA PHE A 124 4.27 -6.68 -9.95
C PHE A 124 4.40 -5.19 -10.29
N VAL A 125 5.53 -4.60 -9.94
CA VAL A 125 5.81 -3.18 -10.24
C VAL A 125 6.34 -3.07 -11.66
N ILE A 126 5.66 -2.29 -12.51
CA ILE A 126 6.13 -1.97 -13.86
C ILE A 126 7.13 -0.82 -13.75
N ALA A 127 6.77 0.28 -13.07
CA ALA A 127 7.65 1.42 -12.86
C ALA A 127 7.24 2.21 -11.61
N VAL A 128 8.18 2.95 -11.04
CA VAL A 128 7.92 3.91 -9.96
C VAL A 128 8.94 5.04 -10.00
N TRP A 129 8.46 6.25 -9.82
CA TRP A 129 9.26 7.47 -9.69
C TRP A 129 8.98 8.09 -8.34
N GLN A 130 10.03 8.37 -7.61
CA GLN A 130 9.97 9.03 -6.30
C GLN A 130 11.00 10.14 -6.28
N ARG A 131 10.64 11.26 -5.66
CA ARG A 131 11.58 12.35 -5.47
C ARG A 131 12.80 11.86 -4.67
N PRO A 132 14.03 11.97 -5.20
CA PRO A 132 15.25 11.68 -4.45
C PRO A 132 15.38 12.56 -3.21
N GLU A 133 16.04 12.08 -2.15
CA GLU A 133 16.19 12.84 -0.90
C GLU A 133 16.89 14.19 -1.11
N ASN A 134 17.85 14.24 -2.03
CA ASN A 134 18.63 15.44 -2.37
C ASN A 134 18.13 16.16 -3.63
N ALA A 135 16.89 15.91 -4.07
CA ALA A 135 16.35 16.57 -5.24
C ALA A 135 16.09 18.06 -4.97
N PRO A 136 16.30 18.93 -5.96
CA PRO A 136 15.99 20.34 -5.87
C PRO A 136 14.50 20.58 -5.56
N GLU A 137 14.13 21.76 -5.04
CA GLU A 137 12.75 22.04 -4.64
C GLU A 137 11.75 21.98 -5.79
N ASP A 138 12.21 22.33 -6.98
CA ASP A 138 11.44 22.31 -8.24
C ASP A 138 11.42 20.96 -8.94
N TRP A 139 11.93 19.88 -8.29
CA TRP A 139 11.90 18.55 -8.87
C TRP A 139 10.48 18.11 -9.23
N GLU A 140 10.32 17.64 -10.43
CA GLU A 140 9.09 17.05 -10.93
C GLU A 140 9.36 15.68 -11.55
N VAL A 141 8.35 14.83 -11.56
CA VAL A 141 8.43 13.56 -12.28
C VAL A 141 8.56 13.82 -13.77
N ASP A 142 9.43 13.06 -14.44
CA ASP A 142 9.54 13.13 -15.89
C ASP A 142 8.32 12.46 -16.55
N ALA A 143 7.40 13.29 -16.99
CA ALA A 143 6.16 12.83 -17.66
C ALA A 143 6.43 12.01 -18.93
N LEU A 144 7.54 12.30 -19.65
CA LEU A 144 7.91 11.51 -20.83
C LEU A 144 8.41 10.12 -20.44
N ALA A 145 9.14 10.00 -19.33
CA ALA A 145 9.54 8.69 -18.80
C ALA A 145 8.32 7.87 -18.34
N VAL A 146 7.30 8.51 -17.75
CA VAL A 146 6.04 7.85 -17.40
C VAL A 146 5.32 7.35 -18.65
N GLU A 147 5.19 8.19 -19.71
CA GLU A 147 4.58 7.83 -20.97
C GLU A 147 5.32 6.66 -21.65
N ALA A 148 6.66 6.73 -21.68
CA ALA A 148 7.49 5.65 -22.22
C ALA A 148 7.30 4.32 -21.47
N ALA A 149 7.11 4.34 -20.16
CA ALA A 149 6.84 3.13 -19.38
C ALA A 149 5.45 2.53 -19.66
N ILE A 150 4.44 3.34 -19.88
CA ILE A 150 3.12 2.88 -20.34
C ILE A 150 3.25 2.25 -21.73
N ASP A 151 3.91 2.91 -22.67
CA ASP A 151 4.13 2.38 -24.02
C ASP A 151 4.86 1.04 -24.00
N GLU A 152 5.91 0.95 -23.17
CA GLU A 152 6.67 -0.29 -23.00
C GLU A 152 5.83 -1.41 -22.40
N ALA A 153 4.92 -1.10 -21.48
CA ALA A 153 3.99 -2.08 -20.92
C ALA A 153 3.05 -2.64 -22.01
N PHE A 154 2.51 -1.78 -22.86
CA PHE A 154 1.69 -2.22 -23.99
C PHE A 154 2.48 -3.00 -25.06
N ARG A 155 3.76 -2.69 -25.24
CA ARG A 155 4.65 -3.42 -26.16
C ARG A 155 4.99 -4.83 -25.63
N ARG A 156 5.22 -4.96 -24.31
CA ARG A 156 5.64 -6.22 -23.69
C ARG A 156 4.49 -7.15 -23.37
N TYR A 157 3.37 -6.59 -22.95
CA TYR A 157 2.27 -7.37 -22.40
C TYR A 157 1.00 -7.22 -23.24
N ARG A 158 0.11 -8.18 -23.11
CA ARG A 158 -1.26 -8.03 -23.58
C ARG A 158 -2.08 -7.32 -22.51
N VAL A 159 -2.12 -5.99 -22.57
CA VAL A 159 -2.89 -5.17 -21.62
C VAL A 159 -4.36 -5.25 -21.99
N LEU A 160 -5.20 -5.66 -21.03
CA LEU A 160 -6.63 -5.80 -21.24
C LEU A 160 -7.44 -4.64 -20.65
N TRP A 161 -6.90 -3.98 -19.61
CA TRP A 161 -7.58 -2.91 -18.89
C TRP A 161 -6.58 -2.07 -18.11
N VAL A 162 -6.78 -0.77 -18.12
CA VAL A 162 -5.95 0.17 -17.35
C VAL A 162 -6.87 1.11 -16.59
N TYR A 163 -6.67 1.21 -15.26
CA TYR A 163 -7.25 2.27 -14.45
C TYR A 163 -6.20 3.28 -14.08
N CYS A 164 -6.50 4.56 -14.33
CA CYS A 164 -5.63 5.68 -14.03
C CYS A 164 -6.35 6.68 -13.12
N ASP A 165 -5.72 7.10 -12.01
CA ASP A 165 -6.21 8.24 -11.24
C ASP A 165 -5.85 9.54 -11.97
N PRO A 166 -6.85 10.40 -12.34
CA PRO A 166 -6.62 11.50 -13.26
C PRO A 166 -5.86 12.71 -12.71
N PRO A 167 -5.85 13.03 -11.41
CA PRO A 167 -5.20 14.25 -10.93
C PRO A 167 -3.78 14.40 -11.47
N TYR A 168 -3.48 15.57 -12.03
CA TYR A 168 -2.19 15.96 -12.66
C TYR A 168 -1.84 15.23 -13.98
N PHE A 169 -2.48 14.12 -14.34
CA PHE A 169 -2.17 13.32 -15.53
C PHE A 169 -3.32 13.22 -16.54
N GLN A 170 -4.38 14.00 -16.39
CA GLN A 170 -5.60 13.87 -17.18
C GLN A 170 -5.35 13.97 -18.68
N GLU A 171 -4.53 14.93 -19.13
CA GLU A 171 -4.16 15.05 -20.55
C GLU A 171 -3.34 13.85 -21.04
N ALA A 172 -2.39 13.38 -20.23
CA ALA A 172 -1.59 12.20 -20.58
C ALA A 172 -2.47 10.94 -20.70
N ILE A 173 -3.39 10.73 -19.76
CA ILE A 173 -4.35 9.62 -19.78
C ILE A 173 -5.23 9.69 -21.06
N GLY A 174 -5.68 10.89 -21.44
CA GLY A 174 -6.41 11.09 -22.68
C GLY A 174 -5.58 10.68 -23.93
N ARG A 175 -4.30 11.05 -23.98
CA ARG A 175 -3.40 10.63 -25.05
C ARG A 175 -3.18 9.12 -25.05
N TRP A 176 -3.00 8.50 -23.89
CA TRP A 176 -2.85 7.04 -23.77
C TRP A 176 -4.10 6.31 -24.23
N ALA A 177 -5.29 6.81 -23.89
CA ALA A 177 -6.54 6.23 -24.36
C ALA A 177 -6.67 6.29 -25.89
N ILE A 178 -6.31 7.42 -26.51
CA ILE A 178 -6.31 7.56 -27.99
C ILE A 178 -5.31 6.59 -28.62
N LYS A 179 -4.12 6.45 -28.03
CA LYS A 179 -3.02 5.65 -28.60
C LYS A 179 -3.24 4.14 -28.44
N HIS A 180 -3.72 3.71 -27.27
CA HIS A 180 -3.76 2.29 -26.88
C HIS A 180 -5.17 1.70 -26.86
N GLY A 181 -6.20 2.53 -26.92
CA GLY A 181 -7.60 2.13 -26.97
C GLY A 181 -8.44 2.82 -25.92
N THR A 182 -9.48 3.52 -26.36
CA THR A 182 -10.47 4.18 -25.49
C THR A 182 -11.34 3.18 -24.74
N ASP A 183 -11.31 1.92 -25.14
CA ASP A 183 -11.96 0.78 -24.52
C ASP A 183 -11.01 -0.03 -23.63
N ILE A 184 -9.76 0.42 -23.42
CA ILE A 184 -8.75 -0.23 -22.59
C ILE A 184 -8.30 0.71 -21.46
N VAL A 185 -8.08 1.99 -21.74
CA VAL A 185 -7.58 2.97 -20.79
C VAL A 185 -8.72 3.81 -20.27
N PHE A 186 -8.94 3.77 -18.95
CA PHE A 186 -10.06 4.43 -18.29
C PHE A 186 -9.59 5.27 -17.10
N GLU A 187 -10.29 6.37 -16.87
CA GLU A 187 -10.16 7.16 -15.64
C GLU A 187 -10.82 6.44 -14.47
N PHE A 188 -10.12 6.41 -13.34
CA PHE A 188 -10.67 5.97 -12.07
C PHE A 188 -10.42 7.05 -11.02
N TRP A 189 -11.42 7.85 -10.74
CA TRP A 189 -11.35 8.96 -9.79
C TRP A 189 -11.34 8.42 -8.35
N THR A 190 -10.19 8.42 -7.69
CA THR A 190 -10.03 7.92 -6.32
C THR A 190 -10.74 8.78 -5.27
N ASN A 191 -11.13 10.02 -5.60
CA ASN A 191 -11.96 10.88 -4.77
C ASN A 191 -13.46 10.47 -4.77
N LYS A 192 -13.89 9.56 -5.64
CA LYS A 192 -15.23 8.97 -5.61
C LYS A 192 -15.29 7.86 -4.55
N ILE A 193 -15.60 8.27 -3.31
CA ILE A 193 -15.47 7.46 -2.10
C ILE A 193 -16.07 6.06 -2.25
N THR A 194 -17.32 5.93 -2.67
CA THR A 194 -18.03 4.63 -2.73
C THR A 194 -17.28 3.60 -3.60
N ARG A 195 -16.87 4.01 -4.80
CA ARG A 195 -16.16 3.13 -5.72
C ARG A 195 -14.76 2.77 -5.21
N THR A 196 -14.08 3.74 -4.62
CA THR A 196 -12.73 3.55 -4.08
C THR A 196 -12.74 2.64 -2.86
N VAL A 197 -13.72 2.77 -1.97
CA VAL A 197 -13.90 1.84 -0.84
C VAL A 197 -14.11 0.42 -1.35
N GLN A 198 -14.97 0.21 -2.35
CA GLN A 198 -15.21 -1.13 -2.91
C GLN A 198 -13.93 -1.76 -3.50
N ALA A 199 -13.12 -0.96 -4.21
CA ALA A 199 -11.84 -1.42 -4.75
C ALA A 199 -10.84 -1.80 -3.64
N ILE A 200 -10.76 -0.99 -2.57
CA ILE A 200 -9.90 -1.23 -1.41
C ILE A 200 -10.35 -2.48 -0.63
N GLU A 201 -11.65 -2.66 -0.43
CA GLU A 201 -12.21 -3.84 0.22
C GLU A 201 -11.98 -5.11 -0.60
N ARG A 202 -12.14 -5.05 -1.92
CA ARG A 202 -11.80 -6.14 -2.84
C ARG A 202 -10.33 -6.54 -2.70
N PHE A 203 -9.42 -5.56 -2.68
CA PHE A 203 -8.00 -5.83 -2.51
C PHE A 203 -7.71 -6.49 -1.15
N ARG A 204 -8.26 -5.94 -0.07
CA ARG A 204 -8.10 -6.48 1.28
C ARG A 204 -8.63 -7.91 1.38
N SER A 205 -9.81 -8.17 0.81
CA SER A 205 -10.40 -9.52 0.77
C SER A 205 -9.53 -10.50 -0.01
N ALA A 206 -9.00 -10.10 -1.17
CA ALA A 206 -8.14 -10.94 -1.99
C ALA A 206 -6.81 -11.30 -1.29
N VAL A 207 -6.26 -10.41 -0.46
CA VAL A 207 -5.10 -10.71 0.39
C VAL A 207 -5.48 -11.69 1.49
N THR A 208 -6.58 -11.46 2.21
CA THR A 208 -7.01 -12.30 3.32
C THR A 208 -7.36 -13.72 2.85
N SER A 209 -8.01 -13.87 1.69
CA SER A 209 -8.32 -15.18 1.08
C SER A 209 -7.14 -15.81 0.33
N ARG A 210 -6.02 -15.08 0.17
CA ARG A 210 -4.85 -15.49 -0.62
C ARG A 210 -5.14 -15.71 -2.12
N ASP A 211 -6.17 -15.05 -2.62
CA ASP A 211 -6.52 -15.05 -4.05
C ASP A 211 -5.63 -14.09 -4.86
N LEU A 212 -4.96 -13.15 -4.17
CA LEU A 212 -3.95 -12.27 -4.72
C LEU A 212 -2.55 -12.83 -4.43
N LYS A 213 -1.63 -12.61 -5.37
CA LYS A 213 -0.21 -12.90 -5.22
C LYS A 213 0.62 -11.65 -5.50
N HIS A 214 1.88 -11.63 -5.09
CA HIS A 214 2.85 -10.62 -5.50
C HIS A 214 4.24 -11.24 -5.71
N ASP A 215 5.09 -10.56 -6.48
CA ASP A 215 6.43 -11.03 -6.85
C ASP A 215 7.51 -10.76 -5.79
N GLY A 216 7.17 -10.06 -4.70
CA GLY A 216 8.09 -9.70 -3.63
C GLY A 216 8.81 -8.37 -3.83
N ASP A 217 8.40 -7.52 -4.79
CA ASP A 217 8.97 -6.18 -4.94
C ASP A 217 8.93 -5.42 -3.60
N LYS A 218 10.12 -5.01 -3.14
CA LYS A 218 10.27 -4.35 -1.83
C LYS A 218 9.58 -2.99 -1.79
N ARG A 219 9.52 -2.28 -2.91
CA ARG A 219 8.88 -0.95 -3.01
C ARG A 219 7.37 -1.09 -2.86
N LEU A 220 6.75 -2.04 -3.57
CA LEU A 220 5.32 -2.34 -3.43
C LEU A 220 5.00 -2.78 -1.99
N THR A 221 5.78 -3.69 -1.44
CA THR A 221 5.63 -4.16 -0.05
C THR A 221 5.70 -3.00 0.95
N THR A 222 6.69 -2.12 0.80
CA THR A 222 6.85 -0.94 1.66
C THR A 222 5.63 -0.02 1.57
N HIS A 223 5.14 0.28 0.38
CA HIS A 223 3.97 1.15 0.19
C HIS A 223 2.68 0.54 0.75
N VAL A 224 2.51 -0.78 0.60
CA VAL A 224 1.35 -1.49 1.15
C VAL A 224 1.35 -1.46 2.68
N LEU A 225 2.50 -1.69 3.31
CA LEU A 225 2.64 -1.70 4.77
C LEU A 225 2.67 -0.29 5.38
N ASN A 226 2.98 0.74 4.61
CA ASN A 226 2.90 2.14 5.05
C ASN A 226 1.47 2.70 5.09
N ALA A 227 0.55 2.07 4.37
CA ALA A 227 -0.83 2.55 4.28
C ALA A 227 -1.57 2.35 5.61
N VAL A 228 -2.29 3.38 6.05
CA VAL A 228 -3.16 3.32 7.23
C VAL A 228 -4.62 3.44 6.82
N LYS A 229 -5.50 2.89 7.62
CA LYS A 229 -6.95 2.96 7.42
C LYS A 229 -7.47 4.37 7.72
N ARG A 230 -8.40 4.81 6.90
CA ARG A 230 -9.25 5.97 7.16
C ARG A 230 -10.70 5.55 7.01
N GLU A 231 -11.43 5.54 8.10
CA GLU A 231 -12.86 5.27 8.08
C GLU A 231 -13.63 6.43 7.46
N VAL A 232 -14.60 6.12 6.63
CA VAL A 232 -15.47 7.09 5.95
C VAL A 232 -16.92 6.61 5.99
N PRO A 233 -17.88 7.52 6.19
CA PRO A 233 -19.30 7.16 6.15
C PRO A 233 -19.70 6.65 4.76
N GLN A 234 -20.47 5.55 4.73
CA GLN A 234 -21.10 5.00 3.53
C GLN A 234 -22.58 4.69 3.78
N GLY A 235 -23.44 5.67 3.63
CA GLY A 235 -24.85 5.52 3.98
C GLY A 235 -25.02 5.15 5.45
N SER A 236 -25.57 3.95 5.75
CA SER A 236 -25.74 3.42 7.11
C SER A 236 -24.53 2.59 7.61
N SER A 237 -23.47 2.44 6.81
CA SER A 237 -22.28 1.66 7.14
C SER A 237 -21.03 2.54 7.12
N THR A 238 -19.89 1.97 7.53
CA THR A 238 -18.58 2.60 7.49
C THR A 238 -17.74 1.86 6.45
N GLY A 239 -17.16 2.60 5.50
CA GLY A 239 -16.17 2.09 4.54
C GLY A 239 -14.76 2.46 4.96
N VAL A 240 -13.75 1.82 4.34
CA VAL A 240 -12.34 2.08 4.59
C VAL A 240 -11.66 2.60 3.34
N LEU A 241 -11.03 3.77 3.46
CA LEU A 241 -10.03 4.27 2.52
C LEU A 241 -8.62 4.05 3.07
N ILE A 242 -7.63 4.15 2.21
CA ILE A 242 -6.21 4.16 2.61
C ILE A 242 -5.66 5.57 2.53
N GLN A 243 -4.78 5.89 3.46
CA GLN A 243 -4.07 7.17 3.50
C GLN A 243 -2.68 7.00 4.09
N LYS A 244 -1.85 8.04 3.99
CA LYS A 244 -0.60 8.14 4.76
C LYS A 244 -0.91 8.34 6.24
N GLU A 245 0.02 7.93 7.10
CA GLU A 245 -0.04 8.16 8.55
C GLU A 245 -0.33 9.64 8.90
N ASN A 246 0.29 10.54 8.13
CA ASN A 246 -0.01 11.97 8.16
C ASN A 246 0.32 12.62 6.80
N PRO A 247 -0.24 13.79 6.46
CA PRO A 247 -0.03 14.43 5.15
C PRO A 247 1.43 14.78 4.83
N LYS A 248 2.28 14.99 5.85
CA LYS A 248 3.71 15.31 5.70
C LYS A 248 4.61 14.07 5.79
N SER A 249 4.04 12.89 5.93
CA SER A 249 4.81 11.65 6.04
C SER A 249 5.64 11.39 4.78
N LYS A 250 6.90 11.03 4.99
CA LYS A 250 7.79 10.54 3.92
C LYS A 250 7.45 9.11 3.49
N ARG A 251 6.62 8.41 4.27
CA ARG A 251 6.16 7.06 3.96
C ARG A 251 5.14 7.10 2.84
N LYS A 252 5.56 6.66 1.67
CA LYS A 252 4.72 6.64 0.46
C LYS A 252 3.78 5.45 0.45
N ILE A 253 2.59 5.62 -0.17
CA ILE A 253 1.56 4.59 -0.30
C ILE A 253 1.07 4.42 -1.75
N ASP A 254 1.59 5.20 -2.67
CA ASP A 254 1.07 5.36 -4.03
C ASP A 254 1.06 4.03 -4.81
N LEU A 255 2.11 3.18 -4.66
CA LEU A 255 2.10 1.83 -5.25
C LEU A 255 1.01 0.92 -4.64
N ALA A 256 0.60 1.15 -3.39
CA ALA A 256 -0.54 0.42 -2.83
C ALA A 256 -1.83 0.81 -3.55
N MET A 257 -2.05 2.11 -3.82
CA MET A 257 -3.19 2.56 -4.61
C MET A 257 -3.11 2.03 -6.05
N CYS A 258 -1.94 2.08 -6.70
CA CYS A 258 -1.76 1.45 -8.01
C CYS A 258 -2.14 -0.04 -8.00
N GLY A 259 -1.76 -0.79 -6.95
CA GLY A 259 -2.13 -2.19 -6.78
C GLY A 259 -3.64 -2.40 -6.64
N VAL A 260 -4.30 -1.53 -5.87
CA VAL A 260 -5.77 -1.51 -5.73
C VAL A 260 -6.43 -1.28 -7.08
N LEU A 261 -5.99 -0.26 -7.83
CA LEU A 261 -6.51 0.05 -9.17
C LEU A 261 -6.25 -1.07 -10.17
N ALA A 262 -5.07 -1.71 -10.12
CA ALA A 262 -4.75 -2.84 -10.99
C ALA A 262 -5.69 -4.04 -10.73
N LEU A 263 -5.94 -4.38 -9.47
CA LEU A 263 -6.82 -5.49 -9.12
C LEU A 263 -8.28 -5.20 -9.50
N GLU A 264 -8.74 -3.97 -9.33
CA GLU A 264 -10.07 -3.52 -9.77
C GLU A 264 -10.18 -3.57 -11.30
N ALA A 265 -9.16 -3.07 -12.02
CA ALA A 265 -9.08 -3.16 -13.48
C ALA A 265 -9.16 -4.63 -13.96
N ARG A 266 -8.49 -5.55 -13.26
CA ARG A 266 -8.57 -6.98 -13.53
C ARG A 266 -10.00 -7.51 -13.34
N ALA A 267 -10.66 -7.12 -12.26
CA ALA A 267 -12.02 -7.58 -11.97
C ALA A 267 -13.01 -7.13 -13.07
N ASP A 268 -12.92 -5.87 -13.48
CA ASP A 268 -13.77 -5.32 -14.53
C ASP A 268 -13.46 -5.92 -15.90
N ALA A 269 -12.19 -6.16 -16.24
CA ALA A 269 -11.82 -6.87 -17.48
C ALA A 269 -12.37 -8.30 -17.53
N ILE A 270 -12.44 -8.99 -16.39
CA ILE A 270 -13.05 -10.32 -16.30
C ILE A 270 -14.57 -10.23 -16.45
N ALA A 271 -15.21 -9.28 -15.79
CA ALA A 271 -16.66 -9.05 -15.86
C ALA A 271 -17.10 -8.67 -17.29
N ASP A 272 -16.27 -7.89 -18.01
CA ASP A 272 -16.47 -7.52 -19.43
C ASP A 272 -16.15 -8.68 -20.42
N GLY A 273 -15.75 -9.84 -19.91
CA GLY A 273 -15.50 -11.03 -20.73
C GLY A 273 -14.19 -10.99 -21.54
N ARG A 274 -13.27 -10.06 -21.26
CA ARG A 274 -11.99 -9.93 -21.99
C ARG A 274 -11.03 -11.07 -21.71
N MET A 275 -11.17 -11.75 -20.58
CA MET A 275 -10.44 -12.96 -20.26
C MET A 275 -11.18 -14.18 -20.82
N LYS A 276 -11.06 -14.42 -22.14
CA LYS A 276 -11.53 -15.68 -22.71
C LYS A 276 -10.58 -16.79 -22.30
N ILE A 277 -10.95 -17.59 -21.30
CA ILE A 277 -10.34 -18.88 -21.05
C ILE A 277 -10.70 -19.74 -22.27
N ARG A 278 -9.72 -20.06 -23.13
CA ARG A 278 -9.89 -21.12 -24.12
C ARG A 278 -10.12 -22.42 -23.34
N ARG A 279 -11.37 -22.81 -23.17
CA ARG A 279 -11.68 -24.19 -22.78
C ARG A 279 -11.10 -25.06 -23.88
N ALA A 280 -10.10 -25.87 -23.56
CA ALA A 280 -9.63 -26.93 -24.46
C ALA A 280 -10.86 -27.75 -24.82
N ARG A 281 -11.25 -27.80 -26.10
CA ARG A 281 -12.21 -28.80 -26.58
C ARG A 281 -11.49 -30.12 -26.42
N VAL A 282 -11.94 -30.91 -25.46
CA VAL A 282 -11.63 -32.34 -25.44
C VAL A 282 -12.37 -32.93 -26.66
N VAL A 283 -11.63 -33.16 -27.73
CA VAL A 283 -12.10 -33.96 -28.85
C VAL A 283 -12.01 -35.39 -28.36
N GLY A 284 -13.14 -35.94 -27.91
CA GLY A 284 -13.24 -37.37 -27.66
C GLY A 284 -13.03 -38.12 -28.97
N PHE A 285 -12.15 -39.13 -28.91
CA PHE A 285 -12.01 -40.16 -29.92
C PHE A 285 -13.02 -41.26 -29.62
#